data_dbcbe7c0d1bdab06938c3ee5354009a3
#
_entry.id   dbcbe7c0d1bdab06938c3ee5354009a3
#
_cell.length_a   1.000
_cell.length_b   1.000
_cell.length_c   1.000
_cell.angle_alpha   90.00
_cell.angle_beta   90.00
_cell.angle_gamma   90.00
#
_symmetry.space_group_name_H-M   'P 1'
#
loop_
_entity.id
_entity.type
_entity.pdbx_description
1 polymer ?
#
loop_
_entity_poly.entity_id
_entity_poly.type
_entity_poly.pdbx_seq_one_letter_code
_entity_poly.pdbx_strand_id
1 'polypeptide(L)'
;RYGEKRMDTPKIIKADSSNVEKVKSAITLGFAADPLLRWFFPDPHKFLKNFAFWMDAFSRPALDTDSIFTDENYYGGAIWHPPGIHLDPEVLGPTLEDIPSNRLESALQMFDEFDDCHPKEDHWYLPFIGLDPSKQGQGIGSLILKESLKQADEQGKIAYLESSNPMNMSLYERHGFETIKRIEIGDSPPAHPMIRYPR
;
A
#
# COMPACT_ATOMS: atom_id res chain seq x y z
N ARG A 1 5.72 -40.41 -6.94
CA ARG A 1 6.68 -39.28 -6.66
C ARG A 1 6.22 -38.12 -7.51
N TYR A 2 5.44 -37.21 -6.95
CA TYR A 2 5.14 -35.93 -7.58
C TYR A 2 6.38 -35.08 -7.41
N GLY A 3 7.06 -34.75 -8.51
CA GLY A 3 8.18 -33.83 -8.53
C GLY A 3 7.70 -32.44 -8.08
N GLU A 4 8.24 -31.93 -7.01
CA GLU A 4 8.12 -30.52 -6.66
C GLU A 4 8.70 -29.71 -7.84
N LYS A 5 7.82 -29.12 -8.65
CA LYS A 5 8.23 -28.08 -9.58
C LYS A 5 8.80 -26.97 -8.74
N ARG A 6 10.11 -26.76 -8.73
CA ARG A 6 10.72 -25.50 -8.28
C ARG A 6 9.98 -24.42 -9.07
N MET A 7 9.15 -23.64 -8.39
CA MET A 7 8.59 -22.44 -8.99
C MET A 7 9.75 -21.49 -9.23
N ASP A 8 9.99 -21.16 -10.49
CA ASP A 8 10.97 -20.14 -10.83
C ASP A 8 10.57 -18.85 -10.12
N THR A 9 11.56 -18.18 -9.54
CA THR A 9 11.35 -16.89 -8.88
C THR A 9 10.76 -15.91 -9.89
N PRO A 10 9.56 -15.35 -9.66
CA PRO A 10 8.93 -14.49 -10.64
C PRO A 10 9.75 -13.21 -10.86
N LYS A 11 9.79 -12.78 -12.11
CA LYS A 11 10.41 -11.50 -12.45
C LYS A 11 9.53 -10.35 -11.99
N ILE A 12 10.15 -9.32 -11.40
CA ILE A 12 9.47 -8.08 -11.06
C ILE A 12 9.61 -7.10 -12.24
N ILE A 13 8.49 -6.52 -12.64
CA ILE A 13 8.36 -5.59 -13.75
C ILE A 13 7.63 -4.32 -13.29
N LYS A 14 7.72 -3.27 -14.09
CA LYS A 14 6.90 -2.08 -13.91
C LYS A 14 5.58 -2.24 -14.66
N ALA A 15 4.49 -1.81 -14.05
CA ALA A 15 3.19 -1.77 -14.68
C ALA A 15 3.04 -0.49 -15.53
N ASP A 16 2.27 -0.60 -16.59
CA ASP A 16 1.88 0.48 -17.47
C ASP A 16 0.35 0.52 -17.67
N SER A 17 -0.12 1.43 -18.52
CA SER A 17 -1.54 1.59 -18.77
C SER A 17 -2.22 0.34 -19.37
N SER A 18 -1.48 -0.58 -19.97
CA SER A 18 -2.03 -1.81 -20.58
C SER A 18 -2.31 -2.91 -19.56
N ASN A 19 -1.67 -2.87 -18.38
CA ASN A 19 -1.72 -3.95 -17.40
C ASN A 19 -2.05 -3.50 -15.96
N VAL A 20 -2.10 -2.19 -15.68
CA VAL A 20 -2.35 -1.64 -14.34
C VAL A 20 -3.67 -2.12 -13.71
N GLU A 21 -4.70 -2.38 -14.51
CA GLU A 21 -5.99 -2.88 -14.01
C GLU A 21 -5.85 -4.28 -13.37
N LYS A 22 -4.97 -5.13 -13.91
CA LYS A 22 -4.66 -6.43 -13.30
C LYS A 22 -3.97 -6.24 -11.94
N VAL A 23 -3.05 -5.30 -11.86
CA VAL A 23 -2.33 -4.98 -10.62
C VAL A 23 -3.28 -4.43 -9.55
N LYS A 24 -4.13 -3.47 -9.91
CA LYS A 24 -5.16 -2.91 -9.02
C LYS A 24 -6.11 -3.98 -8.50
N SER A 25 -6.53 -4.91 -9.35
CA SER A 25 -7.38 -6.03 -8.97
C SER A 25 -6.71 -6.93 -7.94
N ALA A 26 -5.46 -7.29 -8.14
CA ALA A 26 -4.69 -8.12 -7.20
C ALA A 26 -4.48 -7.40 -5.84
N ILE A 27 -4.16 -6.10 -5.86
CA ILE A 27 -4.05 -5.29 -4.65
C ILE A 27 -5.40 -5.26 -3.91
N THR A 28 -6.51 -5.05 -4.63
CA THR A 28 -7.86 -5.04 -4.05
C THR A 28 -8.19 -6.34 -3.31
N LEU A 29 -7.86 -7.48 -3.90
CA LEU A 29 -7.99 -8.78 -3.24
C LEU A 29 -7.16 -8.86 -1.96
N GLY A 30 -5.94 -8.34 -1.98
CA GLY A 30 -5.05 -8.30 -0.83
C GLY A 30 -5.58 -7.46 0.34
N PHE A 31 -6.34 -6.41 0.05
CA PHE A 31 -6.93 -5.50 1.04
C PHE A 31 -8.38 -5.85 1.43
N ALA A 32 -9.00 -6.87 0.82
CA ALA A 32 -10.41 -7.20 1.05
C ALA A 32 -10.73 -7.55 2.51
N ALA A 33 -9.75 -8.02 3.28
CA ALA A 33 -9.86 -8.30 4.71
C ALA A 33 -8.93 -7.43 5.58
N ASP A 34 -8.41 -6.33 5.03
CA ASP A 34 -7.57 -5.41 5.80
C ASP A 34 -8.36 -4.79 6.95
N PRO A 35 -7.89 -4.87 8.21
CA PRO A 35 -8.67 -4.44 9.36
C PRO A 35 -9.00 -2.95 9.34
N LEU A 36 -8.07 -2.09 8.92
CA LEU A 36 -8.28 -0.64 8.90
C LEU A 36 -9.20 -0.22 7.76
N LEU A 37 -8.98 -0.74 6.55
CA LEU A 37 -9.82 -0.42 5.38
C LEU A 37 -11.25 -0.91 5.60
N ARG A 38 -11.44 -2.07 6.24
CA ARG A 38 -12.76 -2.59 6.58
C ARG A 38 -13.39 -1.86 7.77
N TRP A 39 -12.59 -1.20 8.60
CA TRP A 39 -13.11 -0.30 9.62
C TRP A 39 -13.62 1.01 9.02
N PHE A 40 -12.95 1.57 8.02
CA PHE A 40 -13.47 2.69 7.25
C PHE A 40 -14.74 2.32 6.47
N PHE A 41 -14.74 1.17 5.82
CA PHE A 41 -15.82 0.69 4.95
C PHE A 41 -16.24 -0.74 5.34
N PRO A 42 -17.04 -0.92 6.43
CA PRO A 42 -17.43 -2.25 6.89
C PRO A 42 -18.39 -2.96 5.92
N ASP A 43 -19.21 -2.20 5.17
CA ASP A 43 -20.05 -2.74 4.11
C ASP A 43 -19.19 -3.18 2.91
N PRO A 44 -19.30 -4.44 2.43
CA PRO A 44 -18.43 -4.94 1.36
C PRO A 44 -18.62 -4.21 0.03
N HIS A 45 -19.82 -3.74 -0.28
CA HIS A 45 -20.11 -3.03 -1.53
C HIS A 45 -19.52 -1.60 -1.48
N LYS A 46 -19.62 -0.95 -0.33
CA LYS A 46 -18.98 0.36 -0.09
C LYS A 46 -17.46 0.23 -0.09
N PHE A 47 -16.92 -0.83 0.50
CA PHE A 47 -15.49 -1.11 0.43
C PHE A 47 -15.03 -1.23 -1.04
N LEU A 48 -15.65 -2.09 -1.83
CA LEU A 48 -15.24 -2.30 -3.22
C LEU A 48 -15.36 -1.01 -4.06
N LYS A 49 -16.46 -0.26 -3.89
CA LYS A 49 -16.67 1.03 -4.58
C LYS A 49 -15.58 2.03 -4.24
N ASN A 50 -15.33 2.27 -2.95
CA ASN A 50 -14.42 3.31 -2.49
C ASN A 50 -12.95 2.89 -2.65
N PHE A 51 -12.63 1.62 -2.45
CA PHE A 51 -11.28 1.14 -2.68
C PHE A 51 -10.89 1.19 -4.17
N ALA A 52 -11.81 0.88 -5.08
CA ALA A 52 -11.59 1.08 -6.52
C ALA A 52 -11.30 2.56 -6.85
N PHE A 53 -12.04 3.48 -6.25
CA PHE A 53 -11.78 4.91 -6.40
C PHE A 53 -10.39 5.31 -5.87
N TRP A 54 -9.99 4.79 -4.70
CA TRP A 54 -8.65 5.02 -4.16
C TRP A 54 -7.56 4.43 -5.07
N MET A 55 -7.77 3.22 -5.59
CA MET A 55 -6.83 2.61 -6.53
C MET A 55 -6.63 3.48 -7.77
N ASP A 56 -7.68 4.08 -8.32
CA ASP A 56 -7.58 5.00 -9.45
C ASP A 56 -6.83 6.29 -9.08
N ALA A 57 -7.18 6.89 -7.95
CA ALA A 57 -6.57 8.14 -7.50
C ALA A 57 -5.05 7.98 -7.23
N PHE A 58 -4.66 6.91 -6.54
CA PHE A 58 -3.25 6.68 -6.18
C PHE A 58 -2.42 6.10 -7.32
N SER A 59 -3.00 5.31 -8.23
CA SER A 59 -2.25 4.73 -9.33
C SER A 59 -1.94 5.73 -10.45
N ARG A 60 -2.78 6.74 -10.65
CA ARG A 60 -2.59 7.72 -11.74
C ARG A 60 -1.23 8.43 -11.67
N PRO A 61 -0.86 9.13 -10.58
CA PRO A 61 0.45 9.77 -10.51
C PRO A 61 1.62 8.76 -10.51
N ALA A 62 1.40 7.55 -10.03
CA ALA A 62 2.40 6.50 -10.05
C ALA A 62 2.65 5.93 -11.46
N LEU A 63 1.61 5.88 -12.30
CA LEU A 63 1.76 5.55 -13.74
C LEU A 63 2.55 6.63 -14.47
N ASP A 64 2.24 7.89 -14.24
CA ASP A 64 2.90 9.03 -14.88
C ASP A 64 4.39 9.12 -14.52
N THR A 65 4.78 8.51 -13.40
CA THR A 65 6.17 8.49 -12.91
C THR A 65 6.84 7.11 -12.99
N ASP A 66 6.20 6.14 -13.64
CA ASP A 66 6.73 4.78 -13.83
C ASP A 66 7.07 4.08 -12.50
N SER A 67 6.18 4.24 -11.50
CA SER A 67 6.41 3.87 -10.09
C SER A 67 5.46 2.80 -9.56
N ILE A 68 4.85 1.99 -10.44
CA ILE A 68 4.07 0.81 -10.07
C ILE A 68 4.87 -0.44 -10.39
N PHE A 69 5.10 -1.28 -9.39
CA PHE A 69 5.83 -2.54 -9.52
C PHE A 69 4.90 -3.73 -9.33
N THR A 70 5.10 -4.78 -10.10
CA THR A 70 4.34 -6.02 -10.03
C THR A 70 5.21 -7.21 -10.42
N ASP A 71 4.79 -8.41 -10.07
CA ASP A 71 5.36 -9.62 -10.66
C ASP A 71 4.82 -9.85 -12.08
N GLU A 72 5.55 -10.57 -12.90
CA GLU A 72 5.22 -10.83 -14.30
C GLU A 72 3.88 -11.55 -14.52
N ASN A 73 3.32 -12.16 -13.46
CA ASN A 73 2.02 -12.84 -13.48
C ASN A 73 0.88 -11.95 -12.93
N TYR A 74 1.19 -10.74 -12.46
CA TYR A 74 0.22 -9.81 -11.85
C TYR A 74 -0.49 -10.35 -10.61
N TYR A 75 0.19 -11.15 -9.80
CA TYR A 75 -0.38 -11.67 -8.55
C TYR A 75 -0.42 -10.65 -7.43
N GLY A 76 0.27 -9.54 -7.57
CA GLY A 76 0.29 -8.43 -6.65
C GLY A 76 0.98 -7.21 -7.21
N GLY A 77 1.13 -6.18 -6.40
CA GLY A 77 1.85 -4.99 -6.79
C GLY A 77 2.08 -4.01 -5.66
N ALA A 78 2.94 -3.05 -5.94
CA ALA A 78 3.25 -1.91 -5.10
C ALA A 78 3.06 -0.62 -5.91
N ILE A 79 2.27 0.30 -5.37
CA ILE A 79 2.06 1.64 -5.92
C ILE A 79 2.91 2.59 -5.10
N TRP A 80 3.86 3.27 -5.75
CA TRP A 80 4.73 4.23 -5.10
C TRP A 80 4.49 5.65 -5.61
N HIS A 81 4.57 6.61 -4.71
CA HIS A 81 4.66 8.02 -5.05
C HIS A 81 6.10 8.51 -4.82
N PRO A 82 6.80 8.94 -5.88
CA PRO A 82 8.16 9.46 -5.76
C PRO A 82 8.20 10.81 -5.03
N PRO A 83 9.38 11.26 -4.58
CA PRO A 83 9.56 12.57 -4.00
C PRO A 83 8.93 13.68 -4.83
N GLY A 84 8.21 14.60 -4.16
CA GLY A 84 7.51 15.72 -4.81
C GLY A 84 6.12 15.40 -5.38
N ILE A 85 5.70 14.12 -5.37
CA ILE A 85 4.34 13.75 -5.73
C ILE A 85 3.51 13.62 -4.46
N HIS A 86 2.50 14.47 -4.35
CA HIS A 86 1.54 14.47 -3.25
C HIS A 86 0.13 14.34 -3.81
N LEU A 87 -0.63 13.39 -3.30
CA LEU A 87 -2.05 13.32 -3.59
C LEU A 87 -2.77 14.43 -2.83
N ASP A 88 -3.61 15.19 -3.53
CA ASP A 88 -4.49 16.14 -2.86
C ASP A 88 -5.50 15.37 -1.98
N PRO A 89 -5.50 15.58 -0.65
CA PRO A 89 -6.43 14.89 0.24
C PRO A 89 -7.91 15.10 -0.14
N GLU A 90 -8.25 16.22 -0.76
CA GLU A 90 -9.62 16.51 -1.20
C GLU A 90 -10.13 15.52 -2.26
N VAL A 91 -9.22 14.88 -3.01
CA VAL A 91 -9.57 13.83 -3.98
C VAL A 91 -10.32 12.67 -3.32
N LEU A 92 -10.02 12.36 -2.06
CA LEU A 92 -10.69 11.29 -1.32
C LEU A 92 -12.02 11.73 -0.68
N GLY A 93 -12.32 13.02 -0.69
CA GLY A 93 -13.54 13.60 -0.10
C GLY A 93 -14.82 12.85 -0.41
N PRO A 94 -15.10 12.48 -1.69
CA PRO A 94 -16.32 11.74 -2.06
C PRO A 94 -16.47 10.39 -1.34
N THR A 95 -15.41 9.79 -0.83
CA THR A 95 -15.47 8.50 -0.13
C THR A 95 -15.84 8.64 1.35
N LEU A 96 -15.71 9.84 1.92
CA LEU A 96 -15.96 10.10 3.34
C LEU A 96 -17.42 9.88 3.72
N GLU A 97 -18.36 10.11 2.80
CA GLU A 97 -19.79 9.90 3.01
C GLU A 97 -20.18 8.44 3.29
N ASP A 98 -19.35 7.50 2.84
CA ASP A 98 -19.55 6.07 3.03
C ASP A 98 -18.92 5.53 4.32
N ILE A 99 -18.15 6.34 5.02
CA ILE A 99 -17.66 6.03 6.37
C ILE A 99 -18.83 6.12 7.35
N PRO A 100 -19.03 5.15 8.25
CA PRO A 100 -20.08 5.22 9.26
C PRO A 100 -20.02 6.54 10.06
N SER A 101 -21.16 7.22 10.24
CA SER A 101 -21.21 8.55 10.87
C SER A 101 -20.59 8.57 12.29
N ASN A 102 -20.70 7.48 13.03
CA ASN A 102 -20.09 7.34 14.35
C ASN A 102 -18.57 7.12 14.33
N ARG A 103 -17.97 6.92 13.15
CA ARG A 103 -16.51 6.75 12.94
C ARG A 103 -15.87 7.91 12.18
N LEU A 104 -16.68 8.78 11.58
CA LEU A 104 -16.16 9.82 10.68
C LEU A 104 -15.14 10.73 11.36
N GLU A 105 -15.43 11.21 12.56
CA GLU A 105 -14.51 12.06 13.33
C GLU A 105 -13.17 11.34 13.60
N SER A 106 -13.23 10.09 14.06
CA SER A 106 -12.05 9.27 14.30
C SER A 106 -11.26 8.97 13.02
N ALA A 107 -11.95 8.78 11.90
CA ALA A 107 -11.32 8.56 10.60
C ALA A 107 -10.59 9.83 10.11
N LEU A 108 -11.18 11.00 10.24
CA LEU A 108 -10.55 12.27 9.90
C LEU A 108 -9.31 12.52 10.77
N GLN A 109 -9.43 12.28 12.08
CA GLN A 109 -8.28 12.35 12.97
C GLN A 109 -7.18 11.36 12.61
N MET A 110 -7.52 10.16 12.14
CA MET A 110 -6.54 9.17 11.67
C MET A 110 -5.78 9.68 10.44
N PHE A 111 -6.46 10.31 9.48
CA PHE A 111 -5.81 10.90 8.32
C PHE A 111 -4.88 12.05 8.69
N ASP A 112 -5.29 12.93 9.62
CA ASP A 112 -4.43 14.00 10.12
C ASP A 112 -3.17 13.44 10.80
N GLU A 113 -3.30 12.38 11.61
CA GLU A 113 -2.17 11.69 12.23
C GLU A 113 -1.22 11.04 11.20
N PHE A 114 -1.75 10.51 10.09
CA PHE A 114 -0.92 9.99 8.99
C PHE A 114 -0.13 11.12 8.33
N ASP A 115 -0.78 12.24 8.01
CA ASP A 115 -0.13 13.39 7.40
C ASP A 115 0.99 13.94 8.29
N ASP A 116 0.76 14.02 9.60
CA ASP A 116 1.75 14.47 10.57
C ASP A 116 2.97 13.53 10.70
N CYS A 117 2.80 12.25 10.36
CA CYS A 117 3.87 11.25 10.42
C CYS A 117 4.77 11.23 9.18
N HIS A 118 4.34 11.83 8.08
CA HIS A 118 5.17 11.89 6.88
C HIS A 118 6.50 12.60 7.17
N PRO A 119 7.64 12.09 6.66
CA PRO A 119 8.91 12.80 6.75
C PRO A 119 8.79 14.20 6.12
N LYS A 120 9.47 15.19 6.74
CA LYS A 120 9.52 16.55 6.18
C LYS A 120 10.43 16.64 4.96
N GLU A 121 11.40 15.75 4.87
CA GLU A 121 12.29 15.61 3.73
C GLU A 121 11.56 14.95 2.58
N ASP A 122 11.98 15.25 1.36
CA ASP A 122 11.53 14.54 0.17
C ASP A 122 11.75 13.04 0.30
N HIS A 123 10.70 12.26 0.13
CA HIS A 123 10.72 10.82 0.37
C HIS A 123 9.84 10.06 -0.64
N TRP A 124 10.10 8.76 -0.75
CA TRP A 124 9.24 7.81 -1.44
C TRP A 124 8.12 7.37 -0.51
N TYR A 125 6.88 7.48 -0.97
CA TYR A 125 5.69 7.03 -0.23
C TYR A 125 5.08 5.79 -0.87
N LEU A 126 4.83 4.77 -0.05
CA LEU A 126 4.16 3.52 -0.44
C LEU A 126 2.73 3.50 0.12
N PRO A 127 1.73 4.06 -0.57
CA PRO A 127 0.35 3.99 -0.13
C PRO A 127 -0.21 2.57 -0.15
N PHE A 128 0.15 1.76 -1.15
CA PHE A 128 -0.39 0.41 -1.28
C PHE A 128 0.65 -0.59 -1.77
N ILE A 129 0.72 -1.71 -1.07
CA ILE A 129 1.32 -2.96 -1.52
C ILE A 129 0.37 -4.10 -1.14
N GLY A 130 0.04 -4.96 -2.08
CA GLY A 130 -0.89 -6.06 -1.82
C GLY A 130 -0.74 -7.19 -2.83
N LEU A 131 -1.12 -8.39 -2.40
CA LEU A 131 -1.14 -9.60 -3.20
C LEU A 131 -2.49 -10.28 -3.09
N ASP A 132 -2.88 -10.98 -4.15
CA ASP A 132 -3.92 -12.00 -4.08
C ASP A 132 -3.63 -12.93 -2.89
N PRO A 133 -4.59 -13.09 -1.95
CA PRO A 133 -4.43 -13.95 -0.77
C PRO A 133 -3.98 -15.38 -1.11
N SER A 134 -4.40 -15.91 -2.26
CA SER A 134 -3.99 -17.26 -2.71
C SER A 134 -2.51 -17.36 -3.09
N LYS A 135 -1.83 -16.23 -3.22
CA LYS A 135 -0.41 -16.12 -3.61
C LYS A 135 0.49 -15.61 -2.49
N GLN A 136 -0.08 -15.31 -1.33
CA GLN A 136 0.70 -14.92 -0.15
C GLN A 136 1.54 -16.09 0.40
N GLY A 137 2.57 -15.76 1.19
CA GLY A 137 3.46 -16.76 1.78
C GLY A 137 4.47 -17.40 0.80
N GLN A 138 4.52 -16.98 -0.45
CA GLN A 138 5.42 -17.49 -1.48
C GLN A 138 6.62 -16.56 -1.76
N GLY A 139 6.78 -15.49 -1.00
CA GLY A 139 7.88 -14.54 -1.13
C GLY A 139 7.69 -13.45 -2.20
N ILE A 140 6.58 -13.44 -2.94
CA ILE A 140 6.33 -12.49 -4.04
C ILE A 140 6.30 -11.04 -3.51
N GLY A 141 5.60 -10.78 -2.41
CA GLY A 141 5.55 -9.44 -1.78
C GLY A 141 6.92 -8.92 -1.36
N SER A 142 7.77 -9.80 -0.82
CA SER A 142 9.15 -9.47 -0.47
C SER A 142 9.99 -9.13 -1.71
N LEU A 143 9.80 -9.83 -2.82
CA LEU A 143 10.49 -9.53 -4.08
C LEU A 143 10.04 -8.19 -4.66
N ILE A 144 8.73 -7.92 -4.70
CA ILE A 144 8.19 -6.64 -5.17
C ILE A 144 8.75 -5.49 -4.33
N LEU A 145 8.72 -5.62 -2.99
CA LEU A 145 9.22 -4.60 -2.09
C LEU A 145 10.72 -4.38 -2.27
N LYS A 146 11.50 -5.46 -2.33
CA LYS A 146 12.96 -5.39 -2.53
C LYS A 146 13.33 -4.68 -3.83
N GLU A 147 12.71 -5.06 -4.95
CA GLU A 147 13.02 -4.46 -6.24
C GLU A 147 12.59 -3.00 -6.32
N SER A 148 11.41 -2.67 -5.77
CA SER A 148 10.89 -1.31 -5.79
C SER A 148 11.66 -0.36 -4.86
N LEU A 149 12.23 -0.83 -3.75
CA LEU A 149 13.04 -0.03 -2.85
C LEU A 149 14.38 0.41 -3.44
N LYS A 150 14.88 -0.26 -4.48
CA LYS A 150 16.14 0.15 -5.15
C LYS A 150 16.10 1.59 -5.62
N GLN A 151 14.95 2.07 -6.11
CA GLN A 151 14.80 3.46 -6.55
C GLN A 151 15.01 4.47 -5.41
N ALA A 152 14.58 4.16 -4.20
CA ALA A 152 14.82 5.01 -3.03
C ALA A 152 16.29 4.98 -2.62
N ASP A 153 16.92 3.80 -2.62
CA ASP A 153 18.34 3.63 -2.29
C ASP A 153 19.25 4.33 -3.30
N GLU A 154 19.01 4.18 -4.60
CA GLU A 154 19.77 4.82 -5.68
C GLU A 154 19.70 6.36 -5.61
N GLN A 155 18.59 6.90 -5.13
CA GLN A 155 18.40 8.34 -4.94
C GLN A 155 18.83 8.84 -3.56
N GLY A 156 19.23 7.97 -2.65
CA GLY A 156 19.57 8.32 -1.27
C GLY A 156 18.38 8.90 -0.50
N LYS A 157 17.15 8.43 -0.78
CA LYS A 157 15.90 8.97 -0.23
C LYS A 157 15.27 8.04 0.79
N ILE A 158 14.59 8.63 1.76
CA ILE A 158 13.75 7.93 2.72
C ILE A 158 12.59 7.26 1.99
N ALA A 159 12.16 6.09 2.47
CA ALA A 159 10.90 5.45 2.12
C ALA A 159 9.97 5.45 3.35
N TYR A 160 8.68 5.68 3.12
CA TYR A 160 7.67 5.81 4.16
C TYR A 160 6.40 5.05 3.79
N LEU A 161 5.74 4.47 4.78
CA LEU A 161 4.43 3.81 4.64
C LEU A 161 3.64 3.88 5.96
N GLU A 162 2.33 3.67 5.88
CA GLU A 162 1.48 3.36 7.03
C GLU A 162 1.03 1.89 6.93
N SER A 163 1.45 1.06 7.89
CA SER A 163 0.98 -0.32 7.95
C SER A 163 -0.42 -0.35 8.57
N SER A 164 -1.40 -0.76 7.78
CA SER A 164 -2.81 -0.91 8.17
C SER A 164 -3.15 -2.27 8.77
N ASN A 165 -2.21 -3.22 8.69
CA ASN A 165 -2.38 -4.58 9.18
C ASN A 165 -1.12 -5.04 9.91
N PRO A 166 -1.21 -5.33 11.24
CA PRO A 166 -0.07 -5.81 12.02
C PRO A 166 0.59 -7.08 11.47
N MET A 167 -0.15 -7.91 10.73
CA MET A 167 0.38 -9.11 10.09
C MET A 167 1.46 -8.83 9.04
N ASN A 168 1.48 -7.63 8.48
CA ASN A 168 2.43 -7.24 7.44
C ASN A 168 3.70 -6.58 7.99
N MET A 169 3.74 -6.21 9.26
CA MET A 169 4.85 -5.45 9.84
C MET A 169 6.19 -6.18 9.72
N SER A 170 6.20 -7.50 9.94
CA SER A 170 7.43 -8.29 9.82
C SER A 170 8.02 -8.28 8.40
N LEU A 171 7.19 -8.15 7.37
CA LEU A 171 7.65 -7.96 6.00
C LEU A 171 8.42 -6.64 5.86
N TYR A 172 7.85 -5.54 6.35
CA TYR A 172 8.48 -4.22 6.26
C TYR A 172 9.76 -4.14 7.10
N GLU A 173 9.74 -4.68 8.32
CA GLU A 173 10.91 -4.73 9.21
C GLU A 173 12.08 -5.47 8.57
N ARG A 174 11.85 -6.62 7.92
CA ARG A 174 12.90 -7.37 7.19
C ARG A 174 13.53 -6.57 6.05
N HIS A 175 12.80 -5.60 5.50
CA HIS A 175 13.29 -4.68 4.47
C HIS A 175 13.82 -3.36 5.02
N GLY A 176 13.95 -3.24 6.35
CA GLY A 176 14.61 -2.13 7.01
C GLY A 176 13.72 -0.98 7.42
N PHE A 177 12.41 -1.15 7.38
CA PHE A 177 11.48 -0.19 7.95
C PHE A 177 11.46 -0.30 9.48
N GLU A 178 11.33 0.83 10.13
CA GLU A 178 11.18 0.96 11.57
C GLU A 178 9.86 1.67 11.87
N THR A 179 9.14 1.21 12.91
CA THR A 179 7.89 1.82 13.34
C THR A 179 8.16 3.16 14.01
N ILE A 180 7.49 4.21 13.56
CA ILE A 180 7.55 5.56 14.17
C ILE A 180 6.70 5.58 15.43
N LYS A 181 5.42 5.18 15.30
CA LYS A 181 4.47 5.09 16.40
C LYS A 181 3.34 4.13 16.07
N ARG A 182 2.50 3.85 17.07
CA ARG A 182 1.22 3.16 16.93
C ARG A 182 0.10 4.20 17.04
N ILE A 183 -0.82 4.20 16.09
CA ILE A 183 -1.99 5.07 16.08
C ILE A 183 -3.23 4.22 16.27
N GLU A 184 -4.04 4.57 17.25
CA GLU A 184 -5.34 3.99 17.54
C GLU A 184 -6.28 5.11 17.95
N ILE A 185 -7.42 5.28 17.28
CA ILE A 185 -8.35 6.38 17.51
C ILE A 185 -9.77 5.82 17.64
N GLY A 186 -10.41 6.08 18.79
CA GLY A 186 -11.71 5.51 19.08
C GLY A 186 -11.66 3.98 19.14
N ASP A 187 -12.47 3.34 18.31
CA ASP A 187 -12.51 1.88 18.16
C ASP A 187 -11.75 1.37 16.93
N SER A 188 -10.85 2.21 16.39
CA SER A 188 -10.07 1.82 15.19
C SER A 188 -9.11 0.68 15.49
N PRO A 189 -8.84 -0.19 14.48
CA PRO A 189 -7.65 -1.03 14.52
C PRO A 189 -6.39 -0.17 14.57
N PRO A 190 -5.26 -0.72 15.08
CA PRO A 190 -4.00 0.00 15.10
C PRO A 190 -3.44 0.18 13.68
N ALA A 191 -2.89 1.36 13.43
CA ALA A 191 -2.06 1.66 12.27
C ALA A 191 -0.65 2.01 12.73
N HIS A 192 0.34 1.68 11.90
CA HIS A 192 1.75 1.87 12.23
C HIS A 192 2.46 2.60 11.09
N PRO A 193 2.64 3.92 11.19
CA PRO A 193 3.58 4.63 10.33
C PRO A 193 4.99 4.07 10.48
N MET A 194 5.64 3.80 9.35
CA MET A 194 6.97 3.20 9.32
C MET A 194 7.90 3.96 8.36
N ILE A 195 9.15 4.10 8.73
CA ILE A 195 10.18 4.81 7.99
C ILE A 195 11.37 3.91 7.69
N ARG A 196 11.99 4.09 6.53
CA ARG A 196 13.22 3.41 6.14
C ARG A 196 14.20 4.40 5.54
N TYR A 197 15.40 4.42 6.07
CA TYR A 197 16.50 5.21 5.52
C TYR A 197 17.18 4.46 4.36
N PRO A 198 17.76 5.17 3.37
CA PRO A 198 18.45 4.55 2.24
C PRO A 198 19.64 3.68 2.72
N ARG A 199 19.94 2.65 1.93
CA ARG A 199 21.02 1.69 2.21
C ARG A 199 21.98 1.59 1.05
#